data_b7f24dc05eee24921e756e69c18121f6
#
_entry.id   b7f24dc05eee24921e756e69c18121f6
#
_cell.length_a   1.000
_cell.length_b   1.000
_cell.length_c   1.000
_cell.angle_alpha   90.00
_cell.angle_beta   90.00
_cell.angle_gamma   90.00
#
_symmetry.space_group_name_H-M   'P 1'
#
loop_
_entity.id
_entity.type
_entity.pdbx_description
1 polymer ?
#
loop_
_entity_poly.entity_id
_entity_poly.type
_entity_poly.pdbx_seq_one_letter_code
_entity_poly.pdbx_strand_id
1 'polypeptide(L)'
;MNAAKHWAPAMAGMVAGYWMLGPLGGFAGLGAGWWWARGQAKKRAATEQLPADLLAAYRTLGVSPTAAAPTVKTAYRRLINRHHPDKLPPDAGTPRRRKAAEQATTIRKAYERIVASRNDD
;
A
#
# COMPACT_ATOMS: atom_id res chain seq x y z
N MET A 1 -25.49 -11.30 5.05
CA MET A 1 -25.47 -10.67 6.36
C MET A 1 -24.34 -9.66 6.57
N ASN A 2 -23.69 -9.13 5.54
CA ASN A 2 -22.56 -8.20 5.67
C ASN A 2 -22.81 -6.78 5.11
N ALA A 3 -24.06 -6.41 4.89
CA ALA A 3 -24.44 -5.07 4.41
C ALA A 3 -24.25 -3.95 5.46
N ALA A 4 -24.17 -4.31 6.73
CA ALA A 4 -24.07 -3.34 7.82
C ALA A 4 -22.68 -2.68 8.01
N LYS A 5 -21.64 -3.18 7.35
CA LYS A 5 -20.25 -2.69 7.56
C LYS A 5 -19.87 -1.46 6.73
N HIS A 6 -20.65 -1.11 5.71
CA HIS A 6 -20.27 -0.05 4.76
C HIS A 6 -20.85 1.33 5.11
N TRP A 7 -21.87 1.40 5.97
CA TRP A 7 -22.51 2.65 6.38
C TRP A 7 -21.98 3.22 7.70
N ALA A 8 -21.30 2.41 8.50
CA ALA A 8 -20.76 2.83 9.79
C ALA A 8 -19.85 4.09 9.73
N PRO A 9 -18.90 4.23 8.78
CA PRO A 9 -18.08 5.45 8.71
C PRO A 9 -18.86 6.69 8.26
N ALA A 10 -19.92 6.54 7.46
CA ALA A 10 -20.75 7.66 7.03
C ALA A 10 -21.60 8.20 8.20
N MET A 11 -22.09 7.33 9.06
CA MET A 11 -22.86 7.72 10.25
C MET A 11 -21.99 8.39 11.32
N ALA A 12 -20.75 7.95 11.48
CA ALA A 12 -19.81 8.59 12.42
C ALA A 12 -19.50 10.03 12.04
N GLY A 13 -19.32 10.34 10.76
CA GLY A 13 -19.12 11.69 10.25
C GLY A 13 -20.35 12.58 10.43
N MET A 14 -21.55 12.01 10.29
CA MET A 14 -22.81 12.74 10.48
C MET A 14 -23.03 13.16 11.93
N VAL A 15 -22.75 12.30 12.88
CA VAL A 15 -22.91 12.58 14.32
C VAL A 15 -21.91 13.64 14.79
N ALA A 16 -20.66 13.53 14.38
CA ALA A 16 -19.62 14.51 14.75
C ALA A 16 -19.87 15.89 14.12
N GLY A 17 -20.31 15.94 12.87
CA GLY A 17 -20.66 17.18 12.17
C GLY A 17 -21.90 17.87 12.74
N TYR A 18 -22.91 17.12 13.17
CA TYR A 18 -24.12 17.65 13.79
C TYR A 18 -23.83 18.34 15.15
N TRP A 19 -22.91 17.78 15.93
CA TRP A 19 -22.53 18.35 17.24
C TRP A 19 -21.74 19.64 17.12
N MET A 20 -20.98 19.84 16.04
CA MET A 20 -20.04 20.96 15.91
C MET A 20 -20.62 22.16 15.13
N LEU A 21 -21.50 21.97 14.14
CA LEU A 21 -22.05 23.01 13.29
C LEU A 21 -23.57 22.94 13.06
N GLY A 22 -24.32 22.16 13.83
CA GLY A 22 -25.78 22.01 13.66
C GLY A 22 -26.16 21.28 12.35
N PRO A 23 -27.35 21.52 11.80
CA PRO A 23 -27.85 20.78 10.64
C PRO A 23 -27.01 20.97 9.36
N LEU A 24 -26.33 22.09 9.20
CA LEU A 24 -25.44 22.35 8.07
C LEU A 24 -24.15 21.51 8.12
N GLY A 25 -23.64 21.20 9.31
CA GLY A 25 -22.46 20.35 9.49
C GLY A 25 -22.71 18.88 9.13
N GLY A 26 -23.96 18.42 9.30
CA GLY A 26 -24.35 17.05 8.93
C GLY A 26 -24.25 16.80 7.41
N PHE A 27 -24.66 17.78 6.60
CA PHE A 27 -24.55 17.65 5.14
C PHE A 27 -23.11 17.70 4.63
N ALA A 28 -22.26 18.53 5.24
CA ALA A 28 -20.84 18.58 4.90
C ALA A 28 -20.11 17.27 5.26
N GLY A 29 -20.45 16.67 6.40
CA GLY A 29 -19.89 15.38 6.83
C GLY A 29 -20.28 14.21 5.93
N LEU A 30 -21.52 14.19 5.44
CA LEU A 30 -21.98 13.18 4.47
C LEU A 30 -21.24 13.30 3.13
N GLY A 31 -21.05 14.52 2.62
CA GLY A 31 -20.33 14.76 1.36
C GLY A 31 -18.85 14.35 1.43
N ALA A 32 -18.16 14.71 2.52
CA ALA A 32 -16.77 14.34 2.72
C ALA A 32 -16.58 12.82 2.90
N GLY A 33 -17.45 12.18 3.68
CA GLY A 33 -17.44 10.74 3.88
C GLY A 33 -17.70 9.95 2.58
N TRP A 34 -18.65 10.43 1.78
CA TRP A 34 -18.96 9.81 0.48
C TRP A 34 -17.84 9.99 -0.55
N TRP A 35 -17.23 11.18 -0.60
CA TRP A 35 -16.08 11.45 -1.47
C TRP A 35 -14.86 10.59 -1.08
N TRP A 36 -14.58 10.47 0.23
CA TRP A 36 -13.50 9.62 0.73
C TRP A 36 -13.75 8.12 0.44
N ALA A 37 -14.99 7.63 0.65
CA ALA A 37 -15.37 6.25 0.37
C ALA A 37 -15.25 5.90 -1.13
N ARG A 38 -15.60 6.84 -2.03
CA ARG A 38 -15.39 6.66 -3.48
C ARG A 38 -13.92 6.57 -3.85
N GLY A 39 -13.07 7.39 -3.25
CA GLY A 39 -11.62 7.33 -3.48
C GLY A 39 -11.04 5.97 -3.08
N GLN A 40 -11.50 5.39 -1.98
CA GLN A 40 -11.10 4.07 -1.51
C GLN A 40 -11.63 2.94 -2.40
N ALA A 41 -12.88 3.03 -2.85
CA ALA A 41 -13.47 2.04 -3.75
C ALA A 41 -12.74 1.99 -5.09
N LYS A 42 -12.41 3.15 -5.67
CA LYS A 42 -11.64 3.24 -6.91
C LYS A 42 -10.24 2.63 -6.77
N LYS A 43 -9.56 2.85 -5.65
CA LYS A 43 -8.25 2.25 -5.36
C LYS A 43 -8.33 0.74 -5.23
N ARG A 44 -9.37 0.20 -4.59
CA ARG A 44 -9.58 -1.24 -4.45
C ARG A 44 -9.87 -1.90 -5.79
N ALA A 45 -10.76 -1.34 -6.59
CA ALA A 45 -11.07 -1.85 -7.93
C ALA A 45 -9.84 -1.89 -8.84
N ALA A 46 -9.02 -0.83 -8.83
CA ALA A 46 -7.76 -0.81 -9.58
C ALA A 46 -6.77 -1.89 -9.09
N THR A 47 -6.77 -2.19 -7.79
CA THR A 47 -5.91 -3.24 -7.21
C THR A 47 -6.39 -4.64 -7.58
N GLU A 48 -7.70 -4.88 -7.64
CA GLU A 48 -8.30 -6.18 -7.98
C GLU A 48 -8.08 -6.58 -9.46
N GLN A 49 -7.83 -5.61 -10.32
CA GLN A 49 -7.57 -5.84 -11.75
C GLN A 49 -6.09 -6.13 -12.07
N LEU A 50 -5.20 -5.97 -11.09
CA LEU A 50 -3.77 -6.23 -11.32
C LEU A 50 -3.47 -7.72 -11.33
N PRO A 51 -2.53 -8.19 -12.19
CA PRO A 51 -2.04 -9.56 -12.15
C PRO A 51 -1.53 -9.95 -10.76
N ALA A 52 -1.75 -11.20 -10.37
CA ALA A 52 -1.39 -11.69 -9.04
C ALA A 52 0.12 -11.58 -8.73
N ASP A 53 0.96 -11.78 -9.74
CA ASP A 53 2.41 -11.62 -9.64
C ASP A 53 2.83 -10.17 -9.37
N LEU A 54 2.13 -9.21 -10.00
CA LEU A 54 2.37 -7.79 -9.78
C LEU A 54 1.91 -7.34 -8.39
N LEU A 55 0.77 -7.84 -7.92
CA LEU A 55 0.31 -7.62 -6.55
C LEU A 55 1.30 -8.19 -5.51
N ALA A 56 1.84 -9.37 -5.78
CA ALA A 56 2.88 -9.97 -4.93
C ALA A 56 4.15 -9.10 -4.89
N ALA A 57 4.54 -8.50 -6.02
CA ALA A 57 5.68 -7.58 -6.10
C ALA A 57 5.46 -6.33 -5.23
N TYR A 58 4.28 -5.70 -5.29
CA TYR A 58 3.94 -4.56 -4.43
C TYR A 58 3.93 -4.93 -2.95
N ARG A 59 3.43 -6.11 -2.60
CA ARG A 59 3.47 -6.63 -1.21
C ARG A 59 4.89 -6.86 -0.73
N THR A 60 5.76 -7.39 -1.57
CA THR A 60 7.19 -7.61 -1.26
C THR A 60 7.89 -6.30 -0.92
N LEU A 61 7.60 -5.22 -1.64
CA LEU A 61 8.13 -3.89 -1.34
C LEU A 61 7.40 -3.18 -0.19
N GLY A 62 6.26 -3.68 0.24
CA GLY A 62 5.43 -3.08 1.30
C GLY A 62 4.83 -1.73 0.90
N VAL A 63 4.48 -1.57 -0.38
CA VAL A 63 3.88 -0.34 -0.93
C VAL A 63 2.53 -0.64 -1.57
N SER A 64 1.68 0.40 -1.65
CA SER A 64 0.40 0.31 -2.35
C SER A 64 0.61 0.18 -3.86
N PRO A 65 -0.22 -0.60 -4.57
CA PRO A 65 -0.24 -0.63 -6.04
C PRO A 65 -0.47 0.76 -6.68
N THR A 66 -1.11 1.66 -5.94
CA THR A 66 -1.36 3.04 -6.38
C THR A 66 -0.27 4.02 -5.95
N ALA A 67 0.82 3.55 -5.34
CA ALA A 67 1.93 4.40 -4.90
C ALA A 67 2.65 5.04 -6.10
N ALA A 68 3.10 6.28 -5.94
CA ALA A 68 3.88 6.96 -6.94
C ALA A 68 5.25 6.29 -7.17
N ALA A 69 5.82 6.43 -8.37
CA ALA A 69 7.12 5.84 -8.71
C ALA A 69 8.25 6.20 -7.72
N PRO A 70 8.40 7.45 -7.25
CA PRO A 70 9.42 7.77 -6.26
C PRO A 70 9.22 7.05 -4.92
N THR A 71 7.97 6.80 -4.50
CA THR A 71 7.66 6.02 -3.29
C THR A 71 8.13 4.58 -3.42
N VAL A 72 7.87 3.94 -4.55
CA VAL A 72 8.31 2.58 -4.86
C VAL A 72 9.84 2.49 -4.84
N LYS A 73 10.52 3.44 -5.47
CA LYS A 73 11.98 3.52 -5.51
C LYS A 73 12.58 3.71 -4.11
N THR A 74 11.98 4.54 -3.28
CA THR A 74 12.42 4.75 -1.89
C THR A 74 12.25 3.49 -1.05
N ALA A 75 11.11 2.80 -1.17
CA ALA A 75 10.87 1.53 -0.50
C ALA A 75 11.90 0.47 -0.92
N TYR A 76 12.17 0.33 -2.22
CA TYR A 76 13.19 -0.55 -2.74
C TYR A 76 14.57 -0.28 -2.13
N ARG A 77 15.04 0.97 -2.17
CA ARG A 77 16.34 1.36 -1.60
C ARG A 77 16.43 1.04 -0.09
N ARG A 78 15.37 1.33 0.66
CA ARG A 78 15.29 1.02 2.09
C ARG A 78 15.40 -0.47 2.36
N LEU A 79 14.69 -1.31 1.60
CA LEU A 79 14.71 -2.75 1.76
C LEU A 79 16.05 -3.36 1.36
N ILE A 80 16.62 -2.96 0.23
CA ILE A 80 17.96 -3.41 -0.20
C ILE A 80 19.00 -3.04 0.85
N ASN A 81 18.98 -1.81 1.36
CA ASN A 81 19.88 -1.40 2.42
C ASN A 81 19.74 -2.22 3.72
N ARG A 82 18.54 -2.67 4.04
CA ARG A 82 18.28 -3.48 5.23
C ARG A 82 18.78 -4.92 5.06
N HIS A 83 18.66 -5.49 3.87
CA HIS A 83 18.97 -6.89 3.56
C HIS A 83 20.29 -7.06 2.79
N HIS A 84 21.12 -6.01 2.70
CA HIS A 84 22.39 -6.10 1.99
C HIS A 84 23.36 -7.02 2.73
N PRO A 85 23.97 -8.01 2.05
CA PRO A 85 24.87 -8.97 2.70
C PRO A 85 26.12 -8.33 3.35
N ASP A 86 26.58 -7.19 2.82
CA ASP A 86 27.73 -6.44 3.39
C ASP A 86 27.44 -5.81 4.76
N LYS A 87 26.17 -5.65 5.12
CA LYS A 87 25.78 -5.10 6.43
C LYS A 87 25.67 -6.17 7.52
N LEU A 88 25.85 -7.43 7.17
CA LEU A 88 25.92 -8.50 8.13
C LEU A 88 27.27 -8.46 8.86
N PRO A 89 27.31 -8.77 10.17
CA PRO A 89 28.56 -8.89 10.91
C PRO A 89 29.50 -9.90 10.24
N PRO A 90 30.83 -9.70 10.34
CA PRO A 90 31.82 -10.62 9.75
C PRO A 90 31.67 -12.07 10.21
N ASP A 91 31.15 -12.26 11.42
CA ASP A 91 30.87 -13.54 12.08
C ASP A 91 29.48 -14.13 11.71
N ALA A 92 28.70 -13.42 10.90
CA ALA A 92 27.44 -13.95 10.42
C ALA A 92 27.68 -15.23 9.61
N GLY A 93 27.18 -16.36 10.10
CA GLY A 93 27.33 -17.65 9.45
C GLY A 93 26.80 -17.69 8.03
N THR A 94 27.30 -18.62 7.22
CA THR A 94 26.87 -18.86 5.83
C THR A 94 25.35 -18.90 5.63
N PRO A 95 24.53 -19.51 6.52
CA PRO A 95 23.07 -19.50 6.36
C PRO A 95 22.45 -18.10 6.40
N ARG A 96 22.94 -17.20 7.26
CA ARG A 96 22.45 -15.81 7.35
C ARG A 96 22.79 -15.00 6.10
N ARG A 97 24.00 -15.14 5.60
CA ARG A 97 24.45 -14.48 4.35
C ARG A 97 23.63 -14.95 3.16
N ARG A 98 23.40 -16.24 3.05
CA ARG A 98 22.55 -16.82 2.00
C ARG A 98 21.13 -16.29 2.05
N LYS A 99 20.50 -16.28 3.22
CA LYS A 99 19.16 -15.73 3.41
C LYS A 99 19.08 -14.25 3.04
N ALA A 100 20.05 -13.44 3.41
CA ALA A 100 20.11 -12.03 3.03
C ALA A 100 20.23 -11.83 1.51
N ALA A 101 21.07 -12.64 0.85
CA ALA A 101 21.21 -12.62 -0.60
C ALA A 101 19.92 -13.03 -1.32
N GLU A 102 19.23 -14.06 -0.83
CA GLU A 102 17.94 -14.50 -1.36
C GLU A 102 16.87 -13.40 -1.22
N GLN A 103 16.81 -12.75 -0.05
CA GLN A 103 15.89 -11.64 0.18
C GLN A 103 16.20 -10.44 -0.72
N ALA A 104 17.46 -10.08 -0.88
CA ALA A 104 17.88 -9.01 -1.78
C ALA A 104 17.50 -9.30 -3.23
N THR A 105 17.65 -10.55 -3.68
CA THR A 105 17.24 -10.99 -5.02
C THR A 105 15.72 -10.89 -5.20
N THR A 106 14.95 -11.32 -4.21
CA THR A 106 13.49 -11.24 -4.24
C THR A 106 13.00 -9.79 -4.31
N ILE A 107 13.59 -8.90 -3.53
CA ILE A 107 13.28 -7.47 -3.52
C ILE A 107 13.60 -6.84 -4.89
N ARG A 108 14.74 -7.19 -5.48
CA ARG A 108 15.15 -6.70 -6.81
C ARG A 108 14.16 -7.15 -7.90
N LYS A 109 13.82 -8.43 -7.95
CA LYS A 109 12.85 -8.97 -8.89
C LYS A 109 11.48 -8.31 -8.77
N ALA A 110 11.01 -8.05 -7.54
CA ALA A 110 9.77 -7.36 -7.30
C ALA A 110 9.80 -5.92 -7.85
N TYR A 111 10.89 -5.19 -7.63
CA TYR A 111 11.07 -3.84 -8.17
C TYR A 111 11.10 -3.83 -9.70
N GLU A 112 11.89 -4.72 -10.32
CA GLU A 112 11.98 -4.85 -11.78
C GLU A 112 10.61 -5.16 -12.40
N ARG A 113 9.83 -6.04 -11.77
CA ARG A 113 8.47 -6.39 -12.24
C ARG A 113 7.53 -5.18 -12.21
N ILE A 114 7.60 -4.36 -11.15
CA ILE A 114 6.80 -3.14 -11.06
C ILE A 114 7.23 -2.10 -12.09
N VAL A 115 8.52 -1.91 -12.29
CA VAL A 115 9.04 -0.97 -13.29
C VAL A 115 8.66 -1.38 -14.69
N ALA A 116 8.78 -2.67 -15.02
CA ALA A 116 8.37 -3.20 -16.31
C ALA A 116 6.89 -2.92 -16.60
N SER A 117 5.99 -3.23 -15.64
CA SER A 117 4.56 -3.00 -15.82
C SER A 117 4.18 -1.53 -16.01
N ARG A 118 4.97 -0.61 -15.49
CA ARG A 118 4.73 0.85 -15.64
C ARG A 118 5.30 1.45 -16.92
N ASN A 119 6.22 0.76 -17.55
CA ASN A 119 6.78 1.18 -18.83
C ASN A 119 5.94 0.65 -20.00
N ASP A 120 5.09 -0.33 -19.77
CA ASP A 120 4.20 -0.93 -20.77
C ASP A 120 2.86 -0.18 -20.90
N ASP A 121 2.54 0.76 -19.97
CA ASP A 121 1.38 1.67 -20.01
C ASP A 121 1.72 3.01 -20.65
#